data_069579c4edcc970ddff1f2c9635d71e7
#
_entry.id   069579c4edcc970ddff1f2c9635d71e7
#
_cell.length_a   1.000
_cell.length_b   1.000
_cell.length_c   1.000
_cell.angle_alpha   90.00
_cell.angle_beta   90.00
_cell.angle_gamma   90.00
#
_symmetry.space_group_name_H-M   'P 1'
#
loop_
_entity.id
_entity.type
_entity.pdbx_description
1 polymer ?
#
loop_
_entity_poly.entity_id
_entity_poly.type
_entity_poly.pdbx_seq_one_letter_code
_entity_poly.pdbx_strand_id
1 'polypeptide(L)'
;LLAYGTLGGGFLTDRWVGAPEPDEVADWSKMKYQRFIHAIGGWGALQQVLAAARQVARRHGVSVANVATRWVLEQPAVAAVIVGARLGEREHRADNLQLFSFALDDEDRALLDAAFAATTRIHGDCGDEYRRPPFLTASGDLSHHLAALPPVWPRQAVPGHPERWRVDSGSVWEPLAGYARAVRSGRRILVSGTTATHGSGRLVGRGDAAAQTVYILDKIAASITALGGTLEDVLRTRVYLADVADWEAVSRVHGRYFGEIRPANTLLQVGALVGDGYKVEIEAEAEVVG
;
A
#
# COMPACT_ATOMS: atom_id res chain seq x y z
N LEU A 1 -19.54 -14.89 4.29
CA LEU A 1 -18.30 -14.61 3.56
C LEU A 1 -17.42 -15.86 3.47
N LEU A 2 -16.71 -15.99 2.34
CA LEU A 2 -15.56 -16.89 2.18
C LEU A 2 -14.32 -15.99 2.25
N ALA A 3 -13.64 -15.97 3.40
CA ALA A 3 -12.51 -15.08 3.62
C ALA A 3 -11.21 -15.67 3.04
N TYR A 4 -10.43 -14.87 2.35
CA TYR A 4 -9.10 -15.22 1.84
C TYR A 4 -8.05 -14.24 2.37
N GLY A 5 -6.77 -14.56 2.16
CA GLY A 5 -5.67 -13.69 2.59
C GLY A 5 -5.45 -13.64 4.10
N THR A 6 -5.97 -14.62 4.84
CA THR A 6 -5.93 -14.68 6.32
C THR A 6 -4.52 -14.63 6.91
N LEU A 7 -3.50 -14.93 6.12
CA LEU A 7 -2.09 -14.91 6.53
C LEU A 7 -1.33 -13.66 6.06
N GLY A 8 -2.02 -12.66 5.48
CA GLY A 8 -1.36 -11.45 5.01
C GLY A 8 -0.19 -11.73 4.06
N GLY A 9 -0.39 -12.57 3.04
CA GLY A 9 0.68 -12.99 2.12
C GLY A 9 1.77 -13.85 2.77
N GLY A 10 1.52 -14.40 3.95
CA GLY A 10 2.46 -15.20 4.74
C GLY A 10 3.27 -14.39 5.77
N PHE A 11 2.91 -13.12 6.01
CA PHE A 11 3.52 -12.32 7.08
C PHE A 11 2.97 -12.67 8.47
N LEU A 12 1.74 -13.16 8.59
CA LEU A 12 1.16 -13.62 9.84
C LEU A 12 1.51 -15.09 10.12
N THR A 13 2.81 -15.35 10.32
CA THR A 13 3.37 -16.68 10.58
C THR A 13 4.51 -16.60 11.58
N ASP A 14 4.87 -17.73 12.18
CA ASP A 14 5.96 -17.86 13.16
C ASP A 14 7.32 -17.37 12.64
N ARG A 15 7.53 -17.48 11.32
CA ARG A 15 8.76 -17.03 10.66
C ARG A 15 9.08 -15.56 10.92
N TRP A 16 8.04 -14.73 11.03
CA TRP A 16 8.20 -13.27 11.09
C TRP A 16 8.17 -12.72 12.52
N VAL A 17 7.91 -13.56 13.52
CA VAL A 17 7.93 -13.12 14.92
C VAL A 17 9.34 -12.73 15.34
N GLY A 18 9.56 -11.46 15.65
CA GLY A 18 10.87 -10.89 16.00
C GLY A 18 11.85 -10.75 14.84
N ALA A 19 11.43 -11.08 13.62
CA ALA A 19 12.28 -10.93 12.44
C ALA A 19 12.33 -9.46 11.97
N PRO A 20 13.46 -9.01 11.38
CA PRO A 20 13.53 -7.72 10.73
C PRO A 20 12.63 -7.65 9.50
N GLU A 21 12.25 -6.44 9.10
CA GLU A 21 11.57 -6.23 7.83
C GLU A 21 12.47 -6.68 6.67
N PRO A 22 11.93 -7.42 5.68
CA PRO A 22 12.72 -7.80 4.52
C PRO A 22 13.03 -6.58 3.64
N ASP A 23 14.30 -6.44 3.26
CA ASP A 23 14.78 -5.34 2.40
C ASP A 23 14.15 -5.40 1.00
N GLU A 24 13.96 -6.61 0.48
CA GLU A 24 13.34 -6.85 -0.82
C GLU A 24 12.29 -7.96 -0.73
N VAL A 25 11.18 -7.73 -1.41
CA VAL A 25 10.09 -8.68 -1.57
C VAL A 25 9.80 -8.85 -3.05
N ALA A 26 10.21 -9.98 -3.61
CA ALA A 26 10.01 -10.31 -5.03
C ALA A 26 8.62 -10.89 -5.33
N ASP A 27 7.94 -11.41 -4.32
CA ASP A 27 6.61 -12.01 -4.45
C ASP A 27 5.54 -10.92 -4.49
N TRP A 28 4.77 -10.89 -5.57
CA TRP A 28 3.72 -9.89 -5.81
C TRP A 28 2.69 -9.82 -4.67
N SER A 29 2.24 -10.95 -4.17
CA SER A 29 1.30 -11.01 -3.05
C SER A 29 1.91 -10.39 -1.79
N LYS A 30 3.18 -10.69 -1.50
CA LYS A 30 3.88 -10.10 -0.34
C LYS A 30 4.10 -8.60 -0.52
N MET A 31 4.46 -8.11 -1.72
CA MET A 31 4.58 -6.67 -1.97
C MET A 31 3.27 -5.95 -1.63
N LYS A 32 2.13 -6.50 -2.04
CA LYS A 32 0.81 -5.97 -1.70
C LYS A 32 0.61 -5.89 -0.19
N TYR A 33 0.83 -6.99 0.53
CA TYR A 33 0.61 -7.02 1.97
C TYR A 33 1.64 -6.20 2.75
N GLN A 34 2.86 -6.06 2.27
CA GLN A 34 3.84 -5.15 2.86
C GLN A 34 3.35 -3.69 2.83
N ARG A 35 2.67 -3.27 1.75
CA ARG A 35 2.03 -1.94 1.71
C ARG A 35 0.95 -1.79 2.78
N PHE A 36 0.12 -2.80 3.00
CA PHE A 36 -0.87 -2.76 4.08
C PHE A 36 -0.19 -2.72 5.45
N ILE A 37 0.90 -3.46 5.64
CA ILE A 37 1.69 -3.39 6.88
C ILE A 37 2.21 -1.97 7.12
N HIS A 38 2.74 -1.31 6.09
CA HIS A 38 3.16 0.08 6.20
C HIS A 38 1.98 1.02 6.53
N ALA A 39 0.83 0.81 5.91
CA ALA A 39 -0.37 1.63 6.13
C ALA A 39 -0.95 1.49 7.55
N ILE A 40 -0.87 0.30 8.16
CA ILE A 40 -1.36 0.09 9.53
C ILE A 40 -0.41 0.58 10.63
N GLY A 41 0.75 1.13 10.29
CA GLY A 41 1.73 1.67 11.23
C GLY A 41 3.14 1.10 11.10
N GLY A 42 3.42 0.38 10.01
CA GLY A 42 4.72 -0.17 9.67
C GLY A 42 5.05 -1.50 10.33
N TRP A 43 6.30 -1.92 10.16
CA TRP A 43 6.77 -3.22 10.64
C TRP A 43 6.66 -3.39 12.16
N GLY A 44 6.86 -2.32 12.93
CA GLY A 44 6.70 -2.33 14.39
C GLY A 44 5.26 -2.67 14.80
N ALA A 45 4.26 -2.14 14.11
CA ALA A 45 2.85 -2.47 14.36
C ALA A 45 2.54 -3.94 14.05
N LEU A 46 3.07 -4.47 12.93
CA LEU A 46 2.99 -5.90 12.63
C LEU A 46 3.61 -6.77 13.73
N GLN A 47 4.79 -6.38 14.25
CA GLN A 47 5.47 -7.12 15.31
C GLN A 47 4.64 -7.17 16.61
N GLN A 48 3.90 -6.13 16.94
CA GLN A 48 2.97 -6.14 18.09
C GLN A 48 1.83 -7.14 17.87
N VAL A 49 1.23 -7.17 16.68
CA VAL A 49 0.20 -8.16 16.32
C VAL A 49 0.77 -9.59 16.35
N LEU A 50 1.96 -9.80 15.80
CA LEU A 50 2.63 -11.10 15.82
C LEU A 50 2.98 -11.56 17.24
N ALA A 51 3.38 -10.66 18.13
CA ALA A 51 3.68 -10.99 19.54
C ALA A 51 2.41 -11.45 20.28
N ALA A 52 1.27 -10.75 20.08
CA ALA A 52 -0.02 -11.16 20.63
C ALA A 52 -0.46 -12.53 20.07
N ALA A 53 -0.42 -12.71 18.76
CA ALA A 53 -0.76 -13.99 18.13
C ALA A 53 0.15 -15.13 18.60
N ARG A 54 1.44 -14.86 18.83
CA ARG A 54 2.41 -15.84 19.36
C ARG A 54 2.09 -16.25 20.79
N GLN A 55 1.60 -15.32 21.62
CA GLN A 55 1.19 -15.62 22.98
C GLN A 55 -0.03 -16.58 22.98
N VAL A 56 -1.03 -16.30 22.17
CA VAL A 56 -2.20 -17.18 21.97
C VAL A 56 -1.76 -18.53 21.41
N ALA A 57 -0.91 -18.55 20.38
CA ALA A 57 -0.40 -19.77 19.77
C ALA A 57 0.26 -20.71 20.79
N ARG A 58 1.06 -20.16 21.71
CA ARG A 58 1.69 -20.92 22.78
C ARG A 58 0.71 -21.52 23.78
N ARG A 59 -0.38 -20.80 24.12
CA ARG A 59 -1.43 -21.31 25.02
C ARG A 59 -2.10 -22.55 24.46
N HIS A 60 -2.35 -22.55 23.15
CA HIS A 60 -3.08 -23.61 22.47
C HIS A 60 -2.19 -24.67 21.82
N GLY A 61 -0.86 -24.50 21.83
CA GLY A 61 0.08 -25.44 21.19
C GLY A 61 -0.01 -25.47 19.67
N VAL A 62 -0.38 -24.33 19.04
CA VAL A 62 -0.58 -24.20 17.59
C VAL A 62 0.37 -23.15 16.98
N SER A 63 0.37 -22.99 15.66
CA SER A 63 1.16 -21.95 14.97
C SER A 63 0.48 -20.58 15.01
N VAL A 64 1.25 -19.51 14.82
CA VAL A 64 0.73 -18.15 14.60
C VAL A 64 -0.22 -18.11 13.41
N ALA A 65 0.07 -18.88 12.35
CA ALA A 65 -0.80 -19.00 11.18
C ALA A 65 -2.18 -19.57 11.55
N ASN A 66 -2.25 -20.55 12.44
CA ASN A 66 -3.51 -21.09 12.94
C ASN A 66 -4.29 -20.05 13.73
N VAL A 67 -3.65 -19.31 14.62
CA VAL A 67 -4.30 -18.23 15.39
C VAL A 67 -4.88 -17.16 14.45
N ALA A 68 -4.07 -16.66 13.50
CA ALA A 68 -4.53 -15.66 12.53
C ALA A 68 -5.72 -16.14 11.70
N THR A 69 -5.67 -17.38 11.23
CA THR A 69 -6.75 -17.98 10.44
C THR A 69 -7.99 -18.24 11.30
N ARG A 70 -7.82 -18.70 12.55
CA ARG A 70 -8.91 -18.95 13.48
C ARG A 70 -9.64 -17.67 13.88
N TRP A 71 -8.90 -16.60 14.13
CA TRP A 71 -9.48 -15.29 14.42
C TRP A 71 -10.40 -14.80 13.30
N VAL A 72 -10.01 -14.98 12.03
CA VAL A 72 -10.86 -14.64 10.88
C VAL A 72 -12.06 -15.58 10.79
N LEU A 73 -11.88 -16.89 10.98
CA LEU A 73 -12.95 -17.88 10.86
C LEU A 73 -14.05 -17.67 11.91
N GLU A 74 -13.70 -17.15 13.06
CA GLU A 74 -14.66 -16.90 14.16
C GLU A 74 -15.39 -15.54 14.07
N GLN A 75 -15.14 -14.74 13.01
CA GLN A 75 -15.92 -13.52 12.78
C GLN A 75 -17.36 -13.86 12.36
N PRO A 76 -18.39 -13.18 12.90
CA PRO A 76 -19.80 -13.57 12.73
C PRO A 76 -20.27 -13.74 11.28
N ALA A 77 -19.66 -13.01 10.34
CA ALA A 77 -20.05 -13.06 8.93
C ALA A 77 -19.23 -14.06 8.09
N VAL A 78 -18.27 -14.76 8.69
CA VAL A 78 -17.36 -15.66 7.95
C VAL A 78 -17.84 -17.09 8.05
N ALA A 79 -18.20 -17.68 6.92
CA ALA A 79 -18.64 -19.08 6.82
C ALA A 79 -17.47 -20.04 6.59
N ALA A 80 -16.40 -19.59 5.93
CA ALA A 80 -15.20 -20.38 5.69
C ALA A 80 -14.01 -19.48 5.34
N VAL A 81 -12.82 -20.05 5.45
CA VAL A 81 -11.54 -19.42 5.03
C VAL A 81 -10.94 -20.19 3.87
N ILE A 82 -10.34 -19.46 2.93
CA ILE A 82 -9.59 -20.00 1.80
C ILE A 82 -8.11 -19.91 2.15
N VAL A 83 -7.48 -21.06 2.35
CA VAL A 83 -6.06 -21.16 2.68
C VAL A 83 -5.26 -21.45 1.41
N GLY A 84 -4.25 -20.62 1.15
CA GLY A 84 -3.35 -20.79 0.01
C GLY A 84 -2.41 -21.98 0.21
N ALA A 85 -2.07 -22.65 -0.91
CA ALA A 85 -1.07 -23.72 -0.92
C ALA A 85 -0.07 -23.47 -2.05
N ARG A 86 1.23 -23.66 -1.77
CA ARG A 86 2.30 -23.66 -2.75
C ARG A 86 2.78 -25.09 -2.97
N LEU A 87 2.22 -25.74 -3.98
CA LEU A 87 2.55 -27.12 -4.31
C LEU A 87 4.04 -27.23 -4.67
N GLY A 88 4.70 -28.21 -4.06
CA GLY A 88 6.13 -28.48 -4.29
C GLY A 88 7.12 -27.65 -3.48
N GLU A 89 6.66 -26.61 -2.72
CA GLU A 89 7.56 -25.83 -1.87
C GLU A 89 7.53 -26.29 -0.39
N ARG A 90 6.33 -26.34 0.19
CA ARG A 90 6.13 -26.77 1.58
C ARG A 90 4.78 -27.43 1.78
N GLU A 91 4.77 -28.45 2.63
CA GLU A 91 3.57 -29.15 3.07
C GLU A 91 3.06 -28.50 4.37
N HIS A 92 1.84 -27.97 4.35
CA HIS A 92 1.20 -27.33 5.50
C HIS A 92 -0.14 -27.96 5.89
N ARG A 93 -0.56 -29.08 5.27
CA ARG A 93 -1.88 -29.68 5.53
C ARG A 93 -2.06 -30.08 6.99
N ALA A 94 -1.06 -30.72 7.57
CA ALA A 94 -1.11 -31.15 8.97
C ALA A 94 -1.22 -29.95 9.92
N ASP A 95 -0.45 -28.88 9.67
CA ASP A 95 -0.53 -27.65 10.46
C ASP A 95 -1.88 -26.96 10.26
N ASN A 96 -2.37 -26.84 9.02
CA ASN A 96 -3.68 -26.25 8.74
C ASN A 96 -4.84 -26.97 9.41
N LEU A 97 -4.76 -28.29 9.63
CA LEU A 97 -5.79 -29.06 10.34
C LEU A 97 -5.84 -28.69 11.83
N GLN A 98 -4.76 -28.19 12.43
CA GLN A 98 -4.75 -27.73 13.82
C GLN A 98 -5.69 -26.54 14.03
N LEU A 99 -6.09 -25.84 12.98
CA LEU A 99 -7.12 -24.80 13.02
C LEU A 99 -8.41 -25.25 13.73
N PHE A 100 -8.75 -26.54 13.64
CA PHE A 100 -9.97 -27.11 14.20
C PHE A 100 -9.76 -27.74 15.59
N SER A 101 -8.54 -27.75 16.13
CA SER A 101 -8.22 -28.34 17.43
C SER A 101 -8.45 -27.39 18.61
N PHE A 102 -8.70 -26.12 18.39
CA PHE A 102 -8.89 -25.11 19.42
C PHE A 102 -9.94 -24.07 19.01
N ALA A 103 -10.39 -23.28 19.98
CA ALA A 103 -11.20 -22.08 19.77
C ALA A 103 -10.57 -20.93 20.58
N LEU A 104 -10.78 -19.70 20.13
CA LEU A 104 -10.33 -18.52 20.87
C LEU A 104 -11.28 -18.26 22.05
N ASP A 105 -10.73 -18.11 23.24
CA ASP A 105 -11.48 -17.64 24.40
C ASP A 105 -11.52 -16.10 24.49
N ASP A 106 -12.20 -15.57 25.52
CA ASP A 106 -12.34 -14.12 25.68
C ASP A 106 -11.00 -13.43 25.96
N GLU A 107 -10.05 -14.09 26.63
CA GLU A 107 -8.71 -13.56 26.90
C GLU A 107 -7.89 -13.48 25.61
N ASP A 108 -7.97 -14.53 24.78
CA ASP A 108 -7.31 -14.56 23.47
C ASP A 108 -7.82 -13.42 22.56
N ARG A 109 -9.16 -13.26 22.52
CA ARG A 109 -9.79 -12.20 21.72
C ARG A 109 -9.39 -10.83 22.23
N ALA A 110 -9.46 -10.59 23.53
CA ALA A 110 -9.06 -9.30 24.12
C ALA A 110 -7.60 -8.94 23.81
N LEU A 111 -6.70 -9.93 23.86
CA LEU A 111 -5.29 -9.73 23.54
C LEU A 111 -5.08 -9.38 22.07
N LEU A 112 -5.73 -10.09 21.16
CA LEU A 112 -5.64 -9.86 19.72
C LEU A 112 -6.28 -8.51 19.34
N ASP A 113 -7.46 -8.23 19.87
CA ASP A 113 -8.19 -6.98 19.60
C ASP A 113 -7.44 -5.76 20.11
N ALA A 114 -6.78 -5.85 21.27
CA ALA A 114 -5.92 -4.78 21.77
C ALA A 114 -4.73 -4.51 20.84
N ALA A 115 -4.10 -5.56 20.30
CA ALA A 115 -3.01 -5.42 19.33
C ALA A 115 -3.48 -4.79 18.01
N PHE A 116 -4.65 -5.15 17.51
CA PHE A 116 -5.25 -4.54 16.32
C PHE A 116 -5.70 -3.10 16.57
N ALA A 117 -6.28 -2.80 17.73
CA ALA A 117 -6.72 -1.44 18.09
C ALA A 117 -5.54 -0.45 18.16
N ALA A 118 -4.32 -0.92 18.42
CA ALA A 118 -3.12 -0.12 18.41
C ALA A 118 -2.60 0.21 16.98
N THR A 119 -3.16 -0.42 15.94
CA THR A 119 -2.79 -0.16 14.54
C THR A 119 -3.62 0.97 13.94
N THR A 120 -3.11 1.57 12.87
CA THR A 120 -3.89 2.54 12.07
C THR A 120 -4.90 1.77 11.20
N ARG A 121 -6.17 2.15 11.28
CA ARG A 121 -7.22 1.52 10.45
C ARG A 121 -7.03 1.88 8.97
N ILE A 122 -7.07 0.88 8.10
CA ILE A 122 -7.19 1.09 6.66
C ILE A 122 -8.67 1.42 6.37
N HIS A 123 -8.91 2.58 5.76
CA HIS A 123 -10.26 3.02 5.40
C HIS A 123 -10.74 2.31 4.13
N GLY A 124 -12.05 2.19 3.99
CA GLY A 124 -12.74 1.59 2.86
C GLY A 124 -13.46 0.30 3.22
N ASP A 125 -14.21 -0.21 2.24
CA ASP A 125 -14.91 -1.47 2.34
C ASP A 125 -14.03 -2.64 1.90
N CYS A 126 -14.42 -3.86 2.27
CA CYS A 126 -13.75 -5.08 1.82
C CYS A 126 -13.72 -5.15 0.28
N GLY A 127 -12.54 -5.22 -0.29
CA GLY A 127 -12.31 -5.24 -1.73
C GLY A 127 -12.01 -3.86 -2.35
N ASP A 128 -12.11 -2.78 -1.62
CA ASP A 128 -11.69 -1.46 -2.10
C ASP A 128 -10.18 -1.42 -2.37
N GLU A 129 -9.40 -2.20 -1.62
CA GLU A 129 -7.97 -2.39 -1.86
C GLU A 129 -7.64 -2.94 -3.25
N TYR A 130 -8.63 -3.47 -3.97
CA TYR A 130 -8.49 -3.96 -5.34
C TYR A 130 -9.08 -3.02 -6.39
N ARG A 131 -9.87 -2.05 -5.99
CA ARG A 131 -10.68 -1.22 -6.89
C ARG A 131 -10.36 0.26 -6.79
N ARG A 132 -9.81 0.70 -5.66
CA ARG A 132 -9.55 2.12 -5.37
C ARG A 132 -8.09 2.38 -5.03
N PRO A 133 -7.52 3.47 -5.53
CA PRO A 133 -6.23 3.94 -5.07
C PRO A 133 -6.22 4.15 -3.54
N PRO A 134 -5.06 4.07 -2.88
CA PRO A 134 -3.72 3.83 -3.43
C PRO A 134 -3.33 2.36 -3.55
N PHE A 135 -4.23 1.43 -3.28
CA PHE A 135 -3.92 0.01 -3.16
C PHE A 135 -4.38 -0.83 -4.37
N LEU A 136 -4.49 -0.25 -5.55
CA LEU A 136 -4.90 -0.92 -6.80
C LEU A 136 -4.02 -2.10 -7.25
N THR A 137 -3.55 -2.89 -6.30
CA THR A 137 -2.52 -3.91 -6.51
C THR A 137 -3.00 -5.19 -7.16
N ALA A 138 -4.30 -5.36 -7.28
CA ALA A 138 -4.87 -6.60 -7.79
C ALA A 138 -6.10 -6.37 -8.67
N SER A 139 -6.33 -5.16 -9.14
CA SER A 139 -7.49 -4.81 -9.97
C SER A 139 -7.36 -5.32 -11.41
N GLY A 140 -6.69 -6.45 -11.62
CA GLY A 140 -6.61 -7.12 -12.90
C GLY A 140 -5.72 -6.39 -13.90
N ASP A 141 -6.22 -5.42 -14.63
CA ASP A 141 -5.59 -4.93 -15.84
C ASP A 141 -4.40 -3.98 -15.65
N LEU A 142 -4.19 -3.41 -14.47
CA LEU A 142 -3.13 -2.42 -14.26
C LEU A 142 -1.95 -2.94 -13.44
N SER A 143 -2.19 -3.74 -12.42
CA SER A 143 -1.17 -4.10 -11.43
C SER A 143 -0.16 -5.14 -11.93
N HIS A 144 -0.54 -6.03 -12.83
CA HIS A 144 0.37 -7.06 -13.35
C HIS A 144 1.40 -6.52 -14.37
N HIS A 145 1.26 -5.27 -14.81
CA HIS A 145 2.26 -4.58 -15.62
C HIS A 145 3.37 -3.94 -14.80
N LEU A 146 3.22 -3.86 -13.48
CA LEU A 146 4.19 -3.20 -12.62
C LEU A 146 5.20 -4.20 -12.05
N ALA A 147 6.47 -3.90 -12.19
CA ALA A 147 7.56 -4.64 -11.57
C ALA A 147 7.72 -4.34 -10.07
N ALA A 148 7.09 -3.28 -9.57
CA ALA A 148 7.12 -2.87 -8.17
C ALA A 148 5.90 -2.00 -7.83
N LEU A 149 5.55 -1.94 -6.54
CA LEU A 149 4.53 -1.05 -6.00
C LEU A 149 5.19 0.09 -5.23
N PRO A 150 4.67 1.34 -5.30
CA PRO A 150 5.20 2.41 -4.47
C PRO A 150 4.93 2.10 -3.00
N PRO A 151 5.91 2.31 -2.11
CA PRO A 151 5.73 2.14 -0.67
C PRO A 151 4.79 3.22 -0.12
N VAL A 152 4.28 3.00 1.10
CA VAL A 152 3.61 4.03 1.90
C VAL A 152 4.65 4.67 2.80
N TRP A 153 4.71 5.99 2.81
CA TRP A 153 5.69 6.74 3.61
C TRP A 153 5.04 7.41 4.82
N PRO A 154 5.73 7.46 5.96
CA PRO A 154 5.24 8.17 7.12
C PRO A 154 5.25 9.69 6.87
N ARG A 155 4.23 10.40 7.38
CA ARG A 155 4.24 11.85 7.41
C ARG A 155 5.21 12.36 8.48
N GLN A 156 5.85 13.47 8.21
CA GLN A 156 6.78 14.15 9.10
C GLN A 156 6.31 15.57 9.39
N ALA A 157 6.37 15.99 10.65
CA ALA A 157 6.11 17.38 11.02
C ALA A 157 7.24 18.28 10.49
N VAL A 158 6.89 19.48 10.04
CA VAL A 158 7.88 20.47 9.59
C VAL A 158 8.27 21.36 10.80
N PRO A 159 9.55 21.36 11.23
CA PRO A 159 9.99 22.16 12.36
C PRO A 159 9.64 23.65 12.17
N GLY A 160 9.14 24.27 13.24
CA GLY A 160 8.73 25.69 13.22
C GLY A 160 7.40 25.98 12.52
N HIS A 161 6.71 24.98 11.98
CA HIS A 161 5.45 25.13 11.28
C HIS A 161 4.43 24.08 11.76
N PRO A 162 3.67 24.31 12.83
CA PRO A 162 2.83 23.30 13.49
C PRO A 162 1.71 22.72 12.61
N GLU A 163 1.25 23.49 11.61
CA GLU A 163 0.21 23.02 10.67
C GLU A 163 0.78 22.45 9.38
N ARG A 164 2.10 22.30 9.28
CA ARG A 164 2.73 21.81 8.07
C ARG A 164 3.29 20.42 8.27
N TRP A 165 2.97 19.55 7.33
CA TRP A 165 3.43 18.16 7.25
C TRP A 165 4.04 17.90 5.89
N ARG A 166 4.97 16.97 5.82
CA ARG A 166 5.56 16.51 4.56
C ARG A 166 5.67 15.00 4.51
N VAL A 167 5.86 14.48 3.30
CA VAL A 167 6.22 13.09 3.02
C VAL A 167 7.45 13.10 2.14
N ASP A 168 8.46 12.33 2.51
CA ASP A 168 9.65 12.08 1.72
C ASP A 168 9.61 10.64 1.19
N SER A 169 9.92 10.41 -0.08
CA SER A 169 9.84 9.09 -0.70
C SER A 169 11.18 8.33 -0.72
N GLY A 170 12.23 8.94 -0.20
CA GLY A 170 13.59 8.39 -0.24
C GLY A 170 14.26 8.45 -1.61
N SER A 171 13.68 9.23 -2.55
CA SER A 171 14.31 9.50 -3.83
C SER A 171 15.58 10.31 -3.65
N VAL A 172 16.63 9.98 -4.41
CA VAL A 172 17.91 10.73 -4.41
C VAL A 172 17.75 12.20 -4.78
N TRP A 173 16.70 12.55 -5.50
CA TRP A 173 16.41 13.91 -5.94
C TRP A 173 15.91 14.82 -4.81
N GLU A 174 15.22 14.28 -3.83
CA GLU A 174 14.63 15.05 -2.73
C GLU A 174 15.66 15.79 -1.89
N PRO A 175 16.70 15.16 -1.34
CA PRO A 175 17.74 15.87 -0.61
C PRO A 175 18.64 16.70 -1.52
N LEU A 176 18.88 16.27 -2.76
CA LEU A 176 19.71 16.99 -3.72
C LEU A 176 19.12 18.35 -4.09
N ALA A 177 17.82 18.39 -4.37
CA ALA A 177 17.13 19.62 -4.81
C ALA A 177 16.37 20.31 -3.68
N GLY A 178 16.36 19.74 -2.45
CA GLY A 178 15.75 20.36 -1.27
C GLY A 178 14.23 20.41 -1.30
N TYR A 179 13.56 19.36 -1.82
CA TYR A 179 12.10 19.27 -1.85
C TYR A 179 11.58 17.99 -1.18
N ALA A 180 10.32 17.99 -0.80
CA ALA A 180 9.60 16.82 -0.32
C ALA A 180 8.72 16.21 -1.42
N ARG A 181 8.38 14.92 -1.33
CA ARG A 181 7.43 14.28 -2.26
C ARG A 181 6.07 14.96 -2.24
N ALA A 182 5.58 15.28 -1.04
CA ALA A 182 4.35 16.04 -0.88
C ALA A 182 4.41 16.87 0.41
N VAL A 183 3.70 17.98 0.41
CA VAL A 183 3.57 18.89 1.56
C VAL A 183 2.09 19.20 1.80
N ARG A 184 1.66 19.09 3.06
CA ARG A 184 0.38 19.61 3.53
C ARG A 184 0.59 20.89 4.34
N SER A 185 -0.21 21.92 4.08
CA SER A 185 -0.29 23.14 4.90
C SER A 185 -1.77 23.47 5.12
N GLY A 186 -2.24 23.32 6.37
CA GLY A 186 -3.67 23.41 6.67
C GLY A 186 -4.48 22.37 5.90
N ARG A 187 -5.38 22.84 5.01
CA ARG A 187 -6.22 21.96 4.18
C ARG A 187 -5.58 21.58 2.82
N ARG A 188 -4.58 22.32 2.36
CA ARG A 188 -3.98 22.12 1.05
C ARG A 188 -2.89 21.06 1.08
N ILE A 189 -2.90 20.16 0.09
CA ILE A 189 -1.84 19.20 -0.18
C ILE A 189 -1.29 19.47 -1.57
N LEU A 190 0.02 19.62 -1.66
CA LEU A 190 0.75 19.77 -2.92
C LEU A 190 1.66 18.56 -3.09
N VAL A 191 1.52 17.87 -4.21
CA VAL A 191 2.39 16.75 -4.59
C VAL A 191 3.33 17.22 -5.69
N SER A 192 4.62 17.10 -5.44
CA SER A 192 5.66 17.50 -6.39
C SER A 192 5.63 16.64 -7.66
N GLY A 193 6.21 17.12 -8.75
CA GLY A 193 6.43 16.36 -9.98
C GLY A 193 6.90 14.95 -9.66
N THR A 194 6.15 13.96 -10.10
CA THR A 194 6.31 12.56 -9.73
C THR A 194 6.54 11.73 -10.98
N THR A 195 7.66 11.04 -11.03
CA THR A 195 8.02 10.06 -12.04
C THR A 195 7.92 8.64 -11.51
N ALA A 196 7.96 7.65 -12.39
CA ALA A 196 7.88 6.23 -12.05
C ALA A 196 9.21 5.69 -11.46
N THR A 197 9.73 6.39 -10.46
CA THR A 197 10.95 6.04 -9.73
C THR A 197 10.63 5.29 -8.46
N HIS A 198 11.15 4.07 -8.30
CA HIS A 198 11.05 3.26 -7.10
C HIS A 198 12.35 3.32 -6.30
N GLY A 199 12.22 3.50 -4.99
CA GLY A 199 13.37 3.58 -4.08
C GLY A 199 14.35 4.67 -4.50
N SER A 200 15.65 4.35 -4.50
CA SER A 200 16.74 5.30 -4.74
C SER A 200 16.95 5.68 -6.21
N GLY A 201 16.20 5.12 -7.17
CA GLY A 201 16.37 5.53 -8.57
C GLY A 201 15.96 4.51 -9.63
N ARG A 202 15.39 3.36 -9.26
CA ARG A 202 14.98 2.35 -10.24
C ARG A 202 13.73 2.80 -10.99
N LEU A 203 13.81 2.88 -12.33
CA LEU A 203 12.66 3.16 -13.19
C LEU A 203 11.71 1.95 -13.23
N VAL A 204 10.43 2.19 -13.01
CA VAL A 204 9.34 1.20 -13.16
C VAL A 204 8.64 1.44 -14.49
N GLY A 205 8.31 0.37 -15.23
CA GLY A 205 7.58 0.48 -16.49
C GLY A 205 8.42 1.07 -17.65
N ARG A 206 9.71 0.67 -17.78
CA ARG A 206 10.56 1.14 -18.88
C ARG A 206 9.90 0.85 -20.22
N GLY A 207 9.77 1.88 -21.06
CA GLY A 207 9.16 1.78 -22.38
C GLY A 207 7.62 1.80 -22.40
N ASP A 208 6.95 1.73 -21.26
CA ASP A 208 5.50 1.66 -21.14
C ASP A 208 4.94 2.87 -20.37
N ALA A 209 4.36 3.83 -21.09
CA ALA A 209 3.80 5.04 -20.51
C ALA A 209 2.57 4.76 -19.63
N ALA A 210 1.76 3.74 -19.96
CA ALA A 210 0.63 3.35 -19.13
C ALA A 210 1.09 2.77 -17.78
N ALA A 211 2.06 1.87 -17.79
CA ALA A 211 2.64 1.31 -16.56
C ALA A 211 3.30 2.40 -15.71
N GLN A 212 4.05 3.33 -16.30
CA GLN A 212 4.59 4.47 -15.59
C GLN A 212 3.50 5.33 -14.96
N THR A 213 2.42 5.60 -15.69
CA THR A 213 1.28 6.39 -15.18
C THR A 213 0.61 5.72 -13.98
N VAL A 214 0.38 4.41 -14.03
CA VAL A 214 -0.16 3.65 -12.89
C VAL A 214 0.72 3.83 -11.67
N TYR A 215 2.03 3.59 -11.80
CA TYR A 215 2.97 3.73 -10.70
C TYR A 215 2.99 5.15 -10.13
N ILE A 216 2.98 6.16 -11.00
CA ILE A 216 2.97 7.58 -10.61
C ILE A 216 1.69 7.92 -9.83
N LEU A 217 0.52 7.53 -10.33
CA LEU A 217 -0.76 7.83 -9.69
C LEU A 217 -0.92 7.10 -8.35
N ASP A 218 -0.46 5.86 -8.25
CA ASP A 218 -0.37 5.15 -6.97
C ASP A 218 0.53 5.88 -5.97
N LYS A 219 1.68 6.38 -6.44
CA LYS A 219 2.63 7.14 -5.62
C LYS A 219 2.04 8.47 -5.14
N ILE A 220 1.31 9.16 -6.01
CA ILE A 220 0.57 10.39 -5.68
C ILE A 220 -0.51 10.09 -4.64
N ALA A 221 -1.33 9.06 -4.89
CA ALA A 221 -2.39 8.65 -3.98
C ALA A 221 -1.85 8.26 -2.59
N ALA A 222 -0.76 7.49 -2.54
CA ALA A 222 -0.09 7.13 -1.28
C ALA A 222 0.41 8.36 -0.52
N SER A 223 0.96 9.36 -1.23
CA SER A 223 1.44 10.61 -0.64
C SER A 223 0.30 11.45 -0.06
N ILE A 224 -0.81 11.58 -0.80
CA ILE A 224 -2.02 12.30 -0.35
C ILE A 224 -2.62 11.62 0.88
N THR A 225 -2.74 10.28 0.86
CA THR A 225 -3.29 9.49 1.97
C THR A 225 -2.42 9.61 3.23
N ALA A 226 -1.10 9.57 3.09
CA ALA A 226 -0.18 9.76 4.21
C ALA A 226 -0.33 11.15 4.87
N LEU A 227 -0.76 12.15 4.11
CA LEU A 227 -1.04 13.51 4.58
C LEU A 227 -2.50 13.71 5.03
N GLY A 228 -3.31 12.64 5.08
CA GLY A 228 -4.67 12.65 5.60
C GLY A 228 -5.72 13.14 4.59
N GLY A 229 -5.44 13.05 3.29
CA GLY A 229 -6.39 13.28 2.22
C GLY A 229 -6.71 11.99 1.45
N THR A 230 -7.52 12.12 0.42
CA THR A 230 -7.91 11.06 -0.51
C THR A 230 -7.77 11.55 -1.94
N LEU A 231 -7.92 10.69 -2.93
CA LEU A 231 -7.97 11.15 -4.32
C LEU A 231 -9.20 11.99 -4.63
N GLU A 232 -10.28 11.84 -3.86
CA GLU A 232 -11.50 12.66 -4.00
C GLU A 232 -11.24 14.13 -3.67
N ASP A 233 -10.20 14.43 -2.88
CA ASP A 233 -9.77 15.78 -2.54
C ASP A 233 -8.95 16.45 -3.64
N VAL A 234 -8.57 15.72 -4.72
CA VAL A 234 -7.73 16.27 -5.80
C VAL A 234 -8.52 17.25 -6.66
N LEU A 235 -8.03 18.48 -6.70
CA LEU A 235 -8.62 19.56 -7.50
C LEU A 235 -7.94 19.74 -8.86
N ARG A 236 -6.67 19.37 -8.97
CA ARG A 236 -5.88 19.55 -10.19
C ARG A 236 -4.79 18.49 -10.33
N THR A 237 -4.59 18.07 -11.58
CA THR A 237 -3.40 17.35 -12.02
C THR A 237 -2.75 18.06 -13.22
N ARG A 238 -1.40 18.00 -13.31
CA ARG A 238 -0.66 18.41 -14.50
C ARG A 238 0.21 17.24 -14.94
N VAL A 239 0.09 16.91 -16.22
CA VAL A 239 0.73 15.76 -16.83
C VAL A 239 1.73 16.24 -17.88
N TYR A 240 2.97 15.85 -17.73
CA TYR A 240 4.08 16.18 -18.62
C TYR A 240 4.52 14.90 -19.32
N LEU A 241 4.54 14.92 -20.65
CA LEU A 241 4.93 13.80 -21.50
C LEU A 241 6.29 14.07 -22.16
N ALA A 242 7.13 13.06 -22.21
CA ALA A 242 8.35 13.10 -23.03
C ALA A 242 8.02 13.01 -24.54
N ASP A 243 6.92 12.30 -24.87
CA ASP A 243 6.40 12.20 -26.23
C ASP A 243 4.87 12.29 -26.18
N VAL A 244 4.30 13.24 -26.94
CA VAL A 244 2.84 13.42 -27.00
C VAL A 244 2.11 12.22 -27.58
N ALA A 245 2.76 11.36 -28.36
CA ALA A 245 2.17 10.13 -28.87
C ALA A 245 1.67 9.18 -27.77
N ASP A 246 2.20 9.28 -26.54
CA ASP A 246 1.76 8.50 -25.39
C ASP A 246 0.47 9.04 -24.73
N TRP A 247 -0.11 10.15 -25.21
CA TRP A 247 -1.21 10.86 -24.54
C TRP A 247 -2.44 9.98 -24.28
N GLU A 248 -2.81 9.15 -25.25
CA GLU A 248 -4.01 8.32 -25.13
C GLU A 248 -3.82 7.23 -24.06
N ALA A 249 -2.70 6.54 -24.06
CA ALA A 249 -2.38 5.52 -23.06
C ALA A 249 -2.36 6.10 -21.65
N VAL A 250 -1.75 7.26 -21.47
CA VAL A 250 -1.68 7.99 -20.20
C VAL A 250 -3.08 8.47 -19.77
N SER A 251 -3.87 9.06 -20.68
CA SER A 251 -5.20 9.55 -20.37
C SER A 251 -6.17 8.43 -20.00
N ARG A 252 -6.08 7.25 -20.61
CA ARG A 252 -6.90 6.09 -20.24
C ARG A 252 -6.62 5.64 -18.81
N VAL A 253 -5.35 5.62 -18.39
CA VAL A 253 -4.98 5.31 -17.01
C VAL A 253 -5.47 6.42 -16.07
N HIS A 254 -5.20 7.68 -16.38
CA HIS A 254 -5.67 8.82 -15.58
C HIS A 254 -7.19 8.78 -15.38
N GLY A 255 -7.96 8.48 -16.43
CA GLY A 255 -9.41 8.35 -16.38
C GLY A 255 -9.90 7.24 -15.45
N ARG A 256 -9.13 6.16 -15.25
CA ARG A 256 -9.49 5.10 -14.27
C ARG A 256 -9.37 5.57 -12.82
N TYR A 257 -8.43 6.46 -12.53
CA TYR A 257 -8.26 7.03 -11.19
C TYR A 257 -9.22 8.17 -10.91
N PHE A 258 -9.51 9.01 -11.92
CA PHE A 258 -10.18 10.28 -11.75
C PHE A 258 -11.51 10.42 -12.50
N GLY A 259 -12.00 9.36 -13.14
CA GLY A 259 -13.21 9.43 -13.98
C GLY A 259 -14.45 9.92 -13.25
N GLU A 260 -14.61 9.59 -11.98
CA GLU A 260 -15.69 10.05 -11.12
C GLU A 260 -15.39 11.39 -10.44
N ILE A 261 -14.10 11.68 -10.18
CA ILE A 261 -13.65 12.87 -9.45
C ILE A 261 -13.56 14.09 -10.38
N ARG A 262 -13.05 13.92 -11.59
CA ARG A 262 -12.88 14.92 -12.65
C ARG A 262 -12.16 16.20 -12.22
N PRO A 263 -10.94 16.11 -11.68
CA PRO A 263 -10.15 17.29 -11.35
C PRO A 263 -9.81 18.10 -12.61
N ALA A 264 -9.49 19.38 -12.44
CA ALA A 264 -8.90 20.16 -13.53
C ALA A 264 -7.60 19.48 -13.99
N ASN A 265 -7.42 19.30 -15.29
CA ASN A 265 -6.24 18.64 -15.86
C ASN A 265 -5.59 19.49 -16.95
N THR A 266 -4.26 19.44 -17.01
CA THR A 266 -3.46 19.94 -18.13
C THR A 266 -2.50 18.84 -18.53
N LEU A 267 -2.47 18.48 -19.81
CA LEU A 267 -1.54 17.51 -20.37
C LEU A 267 -0.78 18.17 -21.52
N LEU A 268 0.53 18.09 -21.49
CA LEU A 268 1.38 18.65 -22.54
C LEU A 268 2.69 17.86 -22.70
N GLN A 269 3.31 17.98 -23.87
CA GLN A 269 4.66 17.49 -24.08
C GLN A 269 5.68 18.53 -23.59
N VAL A 270 6.76 18.03 -22.98
CA VAL A 270 7.93 18.83 -22.58
C VAL A 270 9.16 18.44 -23.38
N GLY A 271 10.17 19.31 -23.37
CA GLY A 271 11.41 19.06 -24.11
C GLY A 271 12.20 17.84 -23.61
N ALA A 272 12.18 17.58 -22.30
CA ALA A 272 12.76 16.39 -21.66
C ALA A 272 12.25 16.25 -20.23
N LEU A 273 12.23 15.02 -19.71
CA LEU A 273 12.10 14.69 -18.28
C LEU A 273 13.48 14.37 -17.70
N VAL A 274 13.68 14.63 -16.41
CA VAL A 274 14.95 14.35 -15.74
C VAL A 274 15.15 12.87 -15.55
N GLY A 275 16.13 12.30 -16.23
CA GLY A 275 16.49 10.88 -16.18
C GLY A 275 16.13 10.11 -17.46
N ASP A 276 16.82 8.98 -17.65
CA ASP A 276 16.68 8.17 -18.86
C ASP A 276 15.47 7.22 -18.76
N GLY A 277 14.67 7.20 -19.85
CA GLY A 277 13.54 6.28 -20.01
C GLY A 277 12.25 6.70 -19.32
N TYR A 278 12.20 7.88 -18.67
CA TYR A 278 10.97 8.46 -18.18
C TYR A 278 10.12 8.98 -19.33
N LYS A 279 8.87 8.57 -19.36
CA LYS A 279 7.87 8.97 -20.37
C LYS A 279 6.85 9.96 -19.82
N VAL A 280 6.60 9.90 -18.51
CA VAL A 280 5.51 10.64 -17.86
C VAL A 280 6.02 11.20 -16.53
N GLU A 281 5.61 12.42 -16.23
CA GLU A 281 5.68 13.06 -14.92
C GLU A 281 4.33 13.68 -14.59
N ILE A 282 3.87 13.57 -13.35
CA ILE A 282 2.59 14.15 -12.92
C ILE A 282 2.76 14.86 -11.57
N GLU A 283 2.15 16.02 -11.44
CA GLU A 283 1.95 16.70 -10.17
C GLU A 283 0.46 16.84 -9.84
N ALA A 284 0.14 16.99 -8.56
CA ALA A 284 -1.23 17.10 -8.10
C ALA A 284 -1.40 18.14 -6.98
N GLU A 285 -2.57 18.76 -6.95
CA GLU A 285 -3.02 19.65 -5.89
C GLU A 285 -4.33 19.11 -5.33
N ALA A 286 -4.44 19.03 -4.00
CA ALA A 286 -5.63 18.57 -3.32
C ALA A 286 -6.01 19.53 -2.18
N GLU A 287 -7.29 19.56 -1.82
CA GLU A 287 -7.82 20.30 -0.67
C GLU A 287 -8.72 19.40 0.16
N VAL A 288 -8.25 19.04 1.35
CA VAL A 288 -8.98 18.16 2.26
C VAL A 288 -10.20 18.89 2.83
N VAL A 289 -11.37 18.30 2.66
CA VAL A 289 -12.60 18.79 3.30
C VAL A 289 -12.54 18.40 4.78
N GLY A 290 -12.67 19.37 5.65
CA GLY A 290 -12.56 19.23 7.10
C GLY A 290 -13.72 18.46 7.73
#